data_98bdc0806183c30f51d8a60e9610a46e
#
_entry.id   98bdc0806183c30f51d8a60e9610a46e
#
_cell.length_a   1.000
_cell.length_b   1.000
_cell.length_c   1.000
_cell.angle_alpha   90.00
_cell.angle_beta   90.00
_cell.angle_gamma   90.00
#
_symmetry.space_group_name_H-M   'P 1'
#
loop_
_entity.id
_entity.type
_entity.pdbx_description
1 polymer ?
#
loop_
_entity_poly.entity_id
_entity_poly.type
_entity_poly.pdbx_seq_one_letter_code
_entity_poly.pdbx_strand_id
1 'polypeptide(L)'
;ILNPDDFLARFDVWQDVTTWPGITPEQAKAFQATGKLDDPRDKPGMLGAFNRAYPITKAIETFLPEVYKPGTTKDRYTYTGGTSSNGLIVYNGGYFAYSQHATDPAADGHSHSAFDLVRIHRFGDLDADTTADTPANKKPSYVAMMDFVNNDPGAKAENAKATAAMIDEVFQPITADDESVAAPGPAGEPL
;
A
#
# COMPACT_ATOMS: atom_id res chain seq x y z
N ILE A 1 -8.88 -36.60 28.79
CA ILE A 1 -7.65 -36.05 28.20
C ILE A 1 -7.80 -36.23 26.69
N LEU A 2 -7.83 -35.16 25.93
CA LEU A 2 -7.85 -35.21 24.46
C LEU A 2 -6.53 -35.86 23.98
N ASN A 3 -6.64 -36.90 23.16
CA ASN A 3 -5.47 -37.47 22.51
C ASN A 3 -4.98 -36.47 21.42
N PRO A 4 -3.74 -36.00 21.46
CA PRO A 4 -3.19 -35.09 20.46
C PRO A 4 -3.28 -35.62 19.03
N ASP A 5 -3.11 -36.92 18.84
CA ASP A 5 -3.13 -37.54 17.51
C ASP A 5 -4.55 -37.54 16.90
N ASP A 6 -5.59 -37.76 17.73
CA ASP A 6 -6.98 -37.65 17.30
C ASP A 6 -7.39 -36.21 16.96
N PHE A 7 -6.77 -35.24 17.63
CA PHE A 7 -6.95 -33.84 17.34
C PHE A 7 -6.29 -33.45 16.03
N LEU A 8 -5.03 -33.84 15.82
CA LEU A 8 -4.28 -33.58 14.60
C LEU A 8 -4.90 -34.26 13.38
N ALA A 9 -5.42 -35.50 13.54
CA ALA A 9 -6.09 -36.21 12.45
C ALA A 9 -7.38 -35.50 11.96
N ARG A 10 -8.01 -34.67 12.82
CA ARG A 10 -9.18 -33.86 12.43
C ARG A 10 -8.80 -32.62 11.61
N PHE A 11 -7.55 -32.18 11.68
CA PHE A 11 -7.05 -30.93 11.09
C PHE A 11 -5.79 -31.21 10.28
N ASP A 12 -5.87 -32.20 9.39
CA ASP A 12 -4.76 -32.58 8.48
C ASP A 12 -4.33 -31.41 7.57
N VAL A 13 -5.24 -30.48 7.31
CA VAL A 13 -4.99 -29.22 6.63
C VAL A 13 -5.24 -28.06 7.59
N TRP A 14 -4.31 -27.85 8.52
CA TRP A 14 -4.44 -26.80 9.57
C TRP A 14 -4.58 -25.38 8.99
N GLN A 15 -4.16 -25.14 7.76
CA GLN A 15 -4.35 -23.87 7.05
C GLN A 15 -5.80 -23.66 6.59
N ASP A 16 -6.60 -24.70 6.48
CA ASP A 16 -8.02 -24.57 6.12
C ASP A 16 -8.86 -24.23 7.35
N VAL A 17 -9.00 -22.93 7.60
CA VAL A 17 -9.78 -22.39 8.72
C VAL A 17 -11.27 -22.73 8.66
N THR A 18 -11.77 -23.19 7.50
CA THR A 18 -13.19 -23.58 7.36
C THR A 18 -13.51 -24.84 8.14
N THR A 19 -12.50 -25.65 8.44
CA THR A 19 -12.62 -26.89 9.22
C THR A 19 -12.51 -26.68 10.73
N TRP A 20 -12.15 -25.45 11.17
CA TRP A 20 -11.95 -25.15 12.58
C TRP A 20 -13.29 -25.05 13.34
N PRO A 21 -13.41 -25.73 14.51
CA PRO A 21 -14.62 -25.65 15.29
C PRO A 21 -14.84 -24.24 15.83
N GLY A 22 -16.06 -23.74 15.69
CA GLY A 22 -16.46 -22.42 16.18
C GLY A 22 -16.28 -21.27 15.21
N ILE A 23 -15.79 -21.51 13.99
CA ILE A 23 -15.74 -20.50 12.92
C ILE A 23 -16.98 -20.64 12.05
N THR A 24 -17.75 -19.57 11.90
CA THR A 24 -18.90 -19.55 10.99
C THR A 24 -18.43 -19.50 9.53
N PRO A 25 -19.26 -19.96 8.55
CA PRO A 25 -18.93 -19.85 7.14
C PRO A 25 -18.62 -18.41 6.69
N GLU A 26 -19.27 -17.41 7.31
CA GLU A 26 -19.03 -16.00 7.04
C GLU A 26 -17.65 -15.56 7.57
N GLN A 27 -17.28 -16.00 8.77
CA GLN A 27 -15.96 -15.75 9.34
C GLN A 27 -14.87 -16.44 8.53
N ALA A 28 -15.10 -17.68 8.10
CA ALA A 28 -14.18 -18.40 7.22
C ALA A 28 -13.98 -17.67 5.86
N LYS A 29 -15.07 -17.16 5.27
CA LYS A 29 -14.99 -16.30 4.08
C LYS A 29 -14.22 -15.01 4.33
N ALA A 30 -14.40 -14.38 5.49
CA ALA A 30 -13.66 -13.18 5.87
C ALA A 30 -12.15 -13.46 5.98
N PHE A 31 -11.76 -14.61 6.54
CA PHE A 31 -10.35 -15.04 6.57
C PHE A 31 -9.78 -15.38 5.18
N GLN A 32 -10.61 -15.96 4.29
CA GLN A 32 -10.20 -16.22 2.89
C GLN A 32 -10.22 -14.97 2.02
N ALA A 33 -11.05 -13.99 2.37
CA ALA A 33 -11.17 -12.69 1.68
C ALA A 33 -10.08 -11.69 2.11
N THR A 34 -9.03 -12.10 2.81
CA THR A 34 -7.78 -11.32 2.86
C THR A 34 -7.19 -11.29 1.45
N GLY A 35 -7.88 -10.53 0.60
CA GLY A 35 -7.52 -10.34 -0.78
C GLY A 35 -6.07 -9.86 -0.86
N LYS A 36 -5.40 -10.23 -1.94
CA LYS A 36 -4.12 -9.66 -2.32
C LYS A 36 -4.22 -8.14 -2.10
N LEU A 37 -3.40 -7.62 -1.20
CA LEU A 37 -3.34 -6.18 -0.96
C LEU A 37 -3.06 -5.49 -2.30
N ASP A 38 -3.87 -4.52 -2.64
CA ASP A 38 -3.61 -3.69 -3.82
C ASP A 38 -2.22 -3.06 -3.70
N ASP A 39 -1.47 -3.10 -4.78
CA ASP A 39 -0.14 -2.50 -4.78
C ASP A 39 -0.24 -0.99 -4.50
N PRO A 40 0.39 -0.47 -3.45
CA PRO A 40 0.30 0.94 -3.11
C PRO A 40 0.91 1.86 -4.16
N ARG A 41 1.76 1.33 -5.05
CA ARG A 41 2.36 2.07 -6.17
C ARG A 41 1.38 2.35 -7.30
N ASP A 42 0.35 1.51 -7.44
CA ASP A 42 -0.69 1.62 -8.48
C ASP A 42 -1.78 2.63 -8.10
N LYS A 43 -1.76 3.13 -6.86
CA LYS A 43 -2.71 4.19 -6.45
C LYS A 43 -2.48 5.45 -7.28
N PRO A 44 -3.57 6.12 -7.73
CA PRO A 44 -3.46 7.29 -8.59
C PRO A 44 -2.84 8.50 -7.87
N GLY A 45 -2.27 9.40 -8.66
CA GLY A 45 -1.79 10.70 -8.20
C GLY A 45 -0.63 10.64 -7.22
N MET A 46 -0.60 11.61 -6.32
CA MET A 46 0.51 11.83 -5.39
C MET A 46 0.68 10.71 -4.36
N LEU A 47 -0.38 9.99 -4.00
CA LEU A 47 -0.32 8.86 -3.08
C LEU A 47 0.52 7.71 -3.66
N GLY A 48 0.21 7.29 -4.89
CA GLY A 48 0.99 6.26 -5.58
C GLY A 48 2.41 6.73 -5.88
N ALA A 49 2.57 8.01 -6.27
CA ALA A 49 3.87 8.61 -6.51
C ALA A 49 4.78 8.57 -5.26
N PHE A 50 4.23 8.86 -4.08
CA PHE A 50 4.98 8.76 -2.83
C PHE A 50 5.43 7.32 -2.56
N ASN A 51 4.55 6.33 -2.72
CA ASN A 51 4.90 4.93 -2.50
C ASN A 51 5.91 4.39 -3.54
N ARG A 52 5.94 4.93 -4.76
CA ARG A 52 6.98 4.62 -5.75
C ARG A 52 8.32 5.28 -5.39
N ALA A 53 8.30 6.53 -4.92
CA ALA A 53 9.50 7.27 -4.53
C ALA A 53 10.16 6.69 -3.28
N TYR A 54 9.37 6.15 -2.36
CA TYR A 54 9.78 5.73 -1.03
C TYR A 54 9.28 4.32 -0.70
N PRO A 55 9.98 3.24 -1.10
CA PRO A 55 9.80 1.94 -0.46
C PRO A 55 9.94 2.06 1.07
N ILE A 56 9.37 1.13 1.83
CA ILE A 56 9.33 1.18 3.31
C ILE A 56 10.70 1.49 3.93
N THR A 57 11.75 0.81 3.49
CA THR A 57 13.11 1.01 3.99
C THR A 57 13.54 2.47 3.84
N LYS A 58 13.38 3.02 2.63
CA LYS A 58 13.75 4.41 2.34
C LYS A 58 12.86 5.40 3.08
N ALA A 59 11.57 5.10 3.25
CA ALA A 59 10.65 5.93 4.02
C ALA A 59 11.06 6.00 5.49
N ILE A 60 11.45 4.86 6.08
CA ILE A 60 11.99 4.80 7.45
C ILE A 60 13.24 5.64 7.57
N GLU A 61 14.23 5.44 6.70
CA GLU A 61 15.50 6.17 6.72
C GLU A 61 15.32 7.69 6.56
N THR A 62 14.37 8.10 5.70
CA THR A 62 14.18 9.51 5.37
C THR A 62 13.29 10.24 6.37
N PHE A 63 12.21 9.61 6.81
CA PHE A 63 11.14 10.29 7.54
C PHE A 63 10.96 9.82 8.98
N LEU A 64 11.46 8.62 9.33
CA LEU A 64 11.24 7.95 10.61
C LEU A 64 12.53 7.41 11.25
N PRO A 65 13.72 8.07 11.09
CA PRO A 65 14.99 7.54 11.57
C PRO A 65 15.06 7.37 13.10
N GLU A 66 14.29 8.18 13.83
CA GLU A 66 14.22 8.11 15.29
C GLU A 66 13.14 7.11 15.77
N VAL A 67 12.23 6.69 14.88
CA VAL A 67 11.12 5.81 15.21
C VAL A 67 11.52 4.34 15.08
N TYR A 68 12.23 4.01 14.02
CA TYR A 68 12.64 2.64 13.73
C TYR A 68 14.15 2.53 13.54
N LYS A 69 14.73 1.50 14.12
CA LYS A 69 16.13 1.11 13.91
C LYS A 69 16.19 -0.20 13.13
N PRO A 70 17.20 -0.38 12.26
CA PRO A 70 17.42 -1.68 11.61
C PRO A 70 17.48 -2.80 12.64
N GLY A 71 16.82 -3.88 12.35
CA GLY A 71 16.84 -5.09 13.17
C GLY A 71 18.09 -5.92 12.93
N THR A 72 18.20 -7.01 13.67
CA THR A 72 19.31 -7.98 13.50
C THR A 72 19.11 -8.91 12.30
N THR A 73 17.89 -8.96 11.77
CA THR A 73 17.52 -9.80 10.63
C THR A 73 17.13 -8.89 9.46
N LYS A 74 17.47 -9.31 8.25
CA LYS A 74 17.08 -8.61 7.02
C LYS A 74 15.57 -8.37 6.98
N ASP A 75 15.17 -7.22 6.44
CA ASP A 75 13.77 -6.80 6.29
C ASP A 75 12.98 -6.70 7.61
N ARG A 76 13.69 -6.55 8.74
CA ARG A 76 13.10 -6.31 10.06
C ARG A 76 13.64 -5.04 10.69
N TYR A 77 12.76 -4.37 11.41
CA TYR A 77 13.08 -3.16 12.17
C TYR A 77 12.59 -3.26 13.60
N THR A 78 13.21 -2.49 14.47
CA THR A 78 12.86 -2.37 15.88
C THR A 78 12.23 -1.00 16.11
N TYR A 79 11.04 -0.99 16.68
CA TYR A 79 10.38 0.24 17.14
C TYR A 79 11.09 0.76 18.40
N THR A 80 11.52 2.02 18.39
CA THR A 80 12.33 2.60 19.48
C THR A 80 11.53 2.88 20.74
N GLY A 81 10.21 3.09 20.64
CA GLY A 81 9.30 3.28 21.77
C GLY A 81 8.86 1.98 22.47
N GLY A 82 9.37 0.81 22.03
CA GLY A 82 9.04 -0.48 22.58
C GLY A 82 10.20 -1.17 23.26
N THR A 83 9.94 -2.31 23.90
CA THR A 83 10.95 -3.16 24.59
C THR A 83 11.38 -4.38 23.80
N SER A 84 10.62 -4.75 22.76
CA SER A 84 10.93 -5.90 21.89
C SER A 84 11.71 -5.46 20.64
N SER A 85 12.50 -6.38 20.07
CA SER A 85 13.26 -6.12 18.85
C SER A 85 12.70 -6.86 17.65
N ASN A 86 13.02 -6.39 16.42
CA ASN A 86 12.66 -7.04 15.15
C ASN A 86 11.14 -7.19 14.89
N GLY A 87 10.29 -6.38 15.52
CA GLY A 87 8.84 -6.54 15.44
C GLY A 87 8.19 -5.94 14.19
N LEU A 88 8.81 -4.97 13.53
CA LEU A 88 8.34 -4.50 12.23
C LEU A 88 8.92 -5.37 11.13
N ILE A 89 8.07 -5.91 10.27
CA ILE A 89 8.42 -6.81 9.17
C ILE A 89 8.12 -6.08 7.86
N VAL A 90 9.11 -6.00 6.98
CA VAL A 90 8.96 -5.46 5.62
C VAL A 90 8.85 -6.61 4.63
N TYR A 91 7.90 -6.56 3.71
CA TYR A 91 7.62 -7.65 2.77
C TYR A 91 7.08 -7.13 1.43
N ASN A 92 6.72 -8.04 0.51
CA ASN A 92 6.26 -7.72 -0.83
C ASN A 92 7.20 -6.75 -1.58
N GLY A 93 8.50 -7.08 -1.61
CA GLY A 93 9.48 -6.26 -2.31
C GLY A 93 9.77 -4.90 -1.66
N GLY A 94 9.41 -4.73 -0.39
CA GLY A 94 9.68 -3.51 0.35
C GLY A 94 8.55 -2.47 0.33
N TYR A 95 7.34 -2.85 -0.10
CA TYR A 95 6.23 -1.90 -0.23
C TYR A 95 5.18 -2.01 0.86
N PHE A 96 5.27 -3.03 1.70
CA PHE A 96 4.42 -3.19 2.87
C PHE A 96 5.24 -3.44 4.14
N ALA A 97 4.75 -2.93 5.25
CA ALA A 97 5.23 -3.21 6.58
C ALA A 97 4.09 -3.70 7.47
N TYR A 98 4.42 -4.60 8.39
CA TYR A 98 3.52 -5.07 9.43
C TYR A 98 4.23 -5.01 10.78
N SER A 99 3.64 -4.33 11.75
CA SER A 99 4.20 -4.22 13.10
C SER A 99 3.54 -5.22 14.05
N GLN A 100 4.40 -5.92 14.82
CA GLN A 100 4.01 -6.81 15.92
C GLN A 100 4.38 -6.20 17.29
N HIS A 101 4.87 -4.96 17.33
CA HIS A 101 5.17 -4.26 18.58
C HIS A 101 3.91 -3.72 19.21
N ALA A 102 3.52 -4.23 20.36
CA ALA A 102 2.27 -3.87 21.04
C ALA A 102 2.13 -2.35 21.35
N THR A 103 3.26 -1.64 21.47
CA THR A 103 3.29 -0.19 21.77
C THR A 103 3.48 0.67 20.52
N ASP A 104 3.68 0.06 19.37
CA ASP A 104 3.84 0.77 18.11
C ASP A 104 2.46 1.22 17.59
N PRO A 105 2.24 2.51 17.32
CA PRO A 105 0.99 2.98 16.72
C PRO A 105 0.61 2.29 15.40
N ALA A 106 1.60 1.74 14.69
CA ALA A 106 1.36 0.96 13.47
C ALA A 106 1.01 -0.53 13.73
N ALA A 107 0.88 -0.96 14.98
CA ALA A 107 0.49 -2.32 15.34
C ALA A 107 -1.04 -2.46 15.51
N ASP A 108 -1.79 -1.98 14.55
CA ASP A 108 -3.26 -2.01 14.51
C ASP A 108 -3.84 -3.29 13.88
N GLY A 109 -3.00 -4.28 13.60
CA GLY A 109 -3.40 -5.54 12.97
C GLY A 109 -3.44 -5.49 11.44
N HIS A 110 -3.07 -4.36 10.84
CA HIS A 110 -3.05 -4.17 9.39
C HIS A 110 -1.63 -4.01 8.84
N SER A 111 -1.53 -4.24 7.55
CA SER A 111 -0.31 -3.97 6.79
C SER A 111 -0.35 -2.56 6.24
N HIS A 112 0.76 -1.85 6.35
CA HIS A 112 0.86 -0.44 5.99
C HIS A 112 1.77 -0.23 4.79
N SER A 113 1.38 0.66 3.89
CA SER A 113 2.24 1.24 2.87
C SER A 113 3.23 2.25 3.50
N ALA A 114 4.20 2.71 2.73
CA ALA A 114 5.09 3.78 3.19
C ALA A 114 4.32 5.07 3.54
N PHE A 115 3.30 5.40 2.73
CA PHE A 115 2.40 6.53 3.02
C PHE A 115 1.72 6.38 4.39
N ASP A 116 1.12 5.21 4.66
CA ASP A 116 0.42 4.99 5.93
C ASP A 116 1.37 4.95 7.11
N LEU A 117 2.52 4.30 6.97
CA LEU A 117 3.51 4.23 8.04
C LEU A 117 4.00 5.63 8.45
N VAL A 118 4.34 6.48 7.47
CA VAL A 118 4.75 7.87 7.75
C VAL A 118 3.59 8.68 8.31
N ARG A 119 2.37 8.52 7.80
CA ARG A 119 1.17 9.18 8.29
C ARG A 119 0.92 8.87 9.76
N ILE A 120 0.93 7.60 10.13
CA ILE A 120 0.65 7.15 11.50
C ILE A 120 1.64 7.77 12.49
N HIS A 121 2.94 7.76 12.19
CA HIS A 121 3.95 8.23 13.12
C HIS A 121 4.16 9.74 13.15
N ARG A 122 3.90 10.44 12.05
CA ARG A 122 4.11 11.90 12.01
C ARG A 122 2.87 12.71 12.28
N PHE A 123 1.71 12.17 11.96
CA PHE A 123 0.44 12.89 11.99
C PHE A 123 -0.66 12.17 12.76
N GLY A 124 -0.40 10.97 13.28
CA GLY A 124 -1.41 10.15 13.96
C GLY A 124 -2.05 10.83 15.16
N ASP A 125 -1.31 11.65 15.89
CA ASP A 125 -1.82 12.42 17.04
C ASP A 125 -2.97 13.38 16.65
N LEU A 126 -3.04 13.81 15.40
CA LEU A 126 -4.13 14.65 14.90
C LEU A 126 -5.48 13.92 14.87
N ASP A 127 -5.47 12.60 14.92
CA ASP A 127 -6.68 11.79 14.88
C ASP A 127 -7.28 11.52 16.26
N ALA A 128 -6.74 12.09 17.35
CA ALA A 128 -7.15 11.80 18.73
C ALA A 128 -8.66 12.03 18.98
N ASP A 129 -9.25 13.01 18.30
CA ASP A 129 -10.68 13.34 18.44
C ASP A 129 -11.56 12.65 17.36
N THR A 130 -10.98 11.75 16.54
CA THR A 130 -11.75 11.07 15.51
C THR A 130 -12.39 9.78 16.05
N THR A 131 -13.54 9.42 15.49
CA THR A 131 -14.20 8.15 15.82
C THR A 131 -13.62 6.99 14.99
N ALA A 132 -13.76 5.77 15.47
CA ALA A 132 -13.32 4.57 14.74
C ALA A 132 -13.95 4.45 13.34
N ASP A 133 -15.19 4.94 13.18
CA ASP A 133 -15.94 4.90 11.92
C ASP A 133 -15.53 6.01 10.93
N THR A 134 -14.62 6.92 11.31
CA THR A 134 -14.16 7.97 10.41
C THR A 134 -13.37 7.35 9.25
N PRO A 135 -13.80 7.51 7.98
CA PRO A 135 -13.08 7.02 6.83
C PRO A 135 -11.64 7.54 6.80
N ALA A 136 -10.68 6.68 6.45
CA ALA A 136 -9.25 7.01 6.49
C ALA A 136 -8.92 8.32 5.74
N ASN A 137 -9.53 8.55 4.58
CA ASN A 137 -9.32 9.74 3.75
C ASN A 137 -9.96 11.04 4.30
N LYS A 138 -10.74 10.93 5.39
CA LYS A 138 -11.35 12.08 6.09
C LYS A 138 -10.65 12.39 7.42
N LYS A 139 -9.71 11.56 7.83
CA LYS A 139 -8.95 11.78 9.06
C LYS A 139 -8.02 12.97 8.92
N PRO A 140 -7.86 13.81 9.96
CA PRO A 140 -6.92 14.94 9.97
C PRO A 140 -5.49 14.52 9.62
N SER A 141 -5.03 13.36 10.11
CA SER A 141 -3.72 12.81 9.78
C SER A 141 -3.54 12.57 8.28
N TYR A 142 -4.60 12.12 7.60
CA TYR A 142 -4.56 11.87 6.16
C TYR A 142 -4.44 13.18 5.37
N VAL A 143 -5.19 14.20 5.76
CA VAL A 143 -5.12 15.53 5.13
C VAL A 143 -3.72 16.13 5.30
N ALA A 144 -3.18 16.08 6.51
CA ALA A 144 -1.83 16.56 6.80
C ALA A 144 -0.75 15.78 6.02
N MET A 145 -0.90 14.46 5.91
CA MET A 145 0.01 13.63 5.11
C MET A 145 -0.10 13.95 3.62
N MET A 146 -1.29 14.19 3.09
CA MET A 146 -1.46 14.60 1.69
C MET A 146 -0.82 15.96 1.41
N ASP A 147 -0.95 16.92 2.31
CA ASP A 147 -0.27 18.22 2.20
C ASP A 147 1.25 18.05 2.24
N PHE A 148 1.76 17.18 3.11
CA PHE A 148 3.17 16.84 3.17
C PHE A 148 3.66 16.25 1.85
N VAL A 149 2.96 15.24 1.32
CA VAL A 149 3.32 14.56 0.06
C VAL A 149 3.24 15.49 -1.14
N ASN A 150 2.24 16.37 -1.19
CA ASN A 150 2.10 17.38 -2.25
C ASN A 150 3.26 18.37 -2.28
N ASN A 151 4.03 18.50 -1.21
CA ASN A 151 5.21 19.35 -1.14
C ASN A 151 6.53 18.56 -1.25
N ASP A 152 6.49 17.24 -1.21
CA ASP A 152 7.67 16.39 -1.27
C ASP A 152 8.27 16.35 -2.69
N PRO A 153 9.58 16.63 -2.85
CA PRO A 153 10.21 16.67 -4.17
C PRO A 153 10.32 15.29 -4.82
N GLY A 154 10.49 14.21 -4.04
CA GLY A 154 10.58 12.85 -4.55
C GLY A 154 9.24 12.36 -5.11
N ALA A 155 8.15 12.61 -4.39
CA ALA A 155 6.80 12.29 -4.85
C ALA A 155 6.42 13.12 -6.09
N LYS A 156 6.77 14.42 -6.12
CA LYS A 156 6.55 15.27 -7.31
C LYS A 156 7.28 14.74 -8.54
N ALA A 157 8.53 14.34 -8.39
CA ALA A 157 9.33 13.79 -9.50
C ALA A 157 8.72 12.49 -10.03
N GLU A 158 8.30 11.57 -9.14
CA GLU A 158 7.66 10.32 -9.55
C GLU A 158 6.28 10.55 -10.19
N ASN A 159 5.51 11.53 -9.69
CA ASN A 159 4.23 11.88 -10.31
C ASN A 159 4.42 12.47 -11.71
N ALA A 160 5.42 13.33 -11.90
CA ALA A 160 5.74 13.90 -13.21
C ALA A 160 6.16 12.82 -14.20
N LYS A 161 6.98 11.84 -13.80
CA LYS A 161 7.35 10.68 -14.64
C LYS A 161 6.13 9.87 -15.07
N ALA A 162 5.23 9.56 -14.12
CA ALA A 162 4.02 8.80 -14.41
C ALA A 162 3.09 9.56 -15.37
N THR A 163 2.97 10.87 -15.21
CA THR A 163 2.19 11.72 -16.10
C THR A 163 2.80 11.78 -17.52
N ALA A 164 4.12 11.93 -17.62
CA ALA A 164 4.81 11.93 -18.91
C ALA A 164 4.62 10.60 -19.64
N ALA A 165 4.79 9.47 -18.95
CA ALA A 165 4.58 8.14 -19.52
C ALA A 165 3.13 7.95 -20.04
N MET A 166 2.12 8.44 -19.30
CA MET A 166 0.73 8.40 -19.73
C MET A 166 0.50 9.27 -20.97
N ILE A 167 1.13 10.45 -21.04
CA ILE A 167 1.03 11.33 -22.22
C ILE A 167 1.67 10.64 -23.43
N ASP A 168 2.86 10.05 -23.29
CA ASP A 168 3.52 9.34 -24.36
C ASP A 168 2.70 8.12 -24.87
N GLU A 169 1.98 7.45 -23.99
CA GLU A 169 1.10 6.34 -24.35
C GLU A 169 -0.13 6.81 -25.13
N VAL A 170 -0.72 7.95 -24.74
CA VAL A 170 -1.93 8.51 -25.39
C VAL A 170 -1.59 9.22 -26.70
N PHE A 171 -0.47 9.93 -26.75
CA PHE A 171 -0.02 10.69 -27.92
C PHE A 171 1.10 9.97 -28.66
N GLN A 172 0.82 8.79 -29.21
CA GLN A 172 1.72 8.12 -30.15
C GLN A 172 1.94 9.05 -31.37
N PRO A 173 3.19 9.26 -31.84
CA PRO A 173 3.39 10.01 -33.06
C PRO A 173 2.71 9.28 -34.21
N ILE A 174 1.92 10.03 -35.01
CA ILE A 174 1.33 9.51 -36.25
C ILE A 174 2.48 9.08 -37.14
N THR A 175 2.62 7.77 -37.35
CA THR A 175 3.60 7.25 -38.31
C THR A 175 3.10 7.54 -39.72
N ALA A 176 4.00 7.86 -40.65
CA ALA A 176 3.68 8.28 -42.03
C ALA A 176 2.89 7.22 -42.85
N ASP A 177 2.66 6.03 -42.29
CA ASP A 177 1.86 4.97 -42.91
C ASP A 177 0.34 5.10 -42.67
N ASP A 178 -0.09 6.08 -41.86
CA ASP A 178 -1.52 6.29 -41.55
C ASP A 178 -2.17 7.40 -42.46
N GLU A 179 -1.45 7.88 -43.47
CA GLU A 179 -1.96 8.79 -44.52
C GLU A 179 -2.79 8.07 -45.60
N SER A 180 -3.60 7.08 -45.27
CA SER A 180 -4.64 6.58 -46.16
C SER A 180 -6.04 7.21 -45.88
N VAL A 181 -6.09 8.49 -45.62
CA VAL A 181 -7.33 9.23 -45.68
C VAL A 181 -7.54 9.68 -47.12
N ALA A 182 -8.50 9.02 -47.77
CA ALA A 182 -8.95 9.20 -49.13
C ALA A 182 -8.96 10.66 -49.56
N ALA A 183 -8.31 10.93 -50.69
CA ALA A 183 -8.45 12.19 -51.43
C ALA A 183 -9.93 12.43 -51.76
N PRO A 184 -10.46 13.65 -51.65
CA PRO A 184 -11.82 13.95 -52.11
C PRO A 184 -11.90 13.76 -53.61
N GLY A 185 -12.86 12.92 -54.02
CA GLY A 185 -13.12 12.68 -55.45
C GLY A 185 -13.42 13.97 -56.22
N PRO A 186 -13.15 13.96 -57.54
CA PRO A 186 -13.30 15.16 -58.37
C PRO A 186 -14.75 15.64 -58.37
N ALA A 187 -14.92 16.96 -58.21
CA ALA A 187 -16.21 17.65 -58.31
C ALA A 187 -16.83 17.39 -59.69
N GLY A 188 -18.06 16.87 -59.69
CA GLY A 188 -18.82 16.68 -60.92
C GLY A 188 -19.09 18.01 -61.62
N GLU A 189 -18.90 18.02 -62.94
CA GLU A 189 -19.22 19.13 -63.80
C GLU A 189 -20.74 19.41 -63.79
N PRO A 190 -21.19 20.67 -63.87
CA PRO A 190 -22.61 21.02 -64.06
C PRO A 190 -22.99 20.85 -65.49
N LEU A 191 -24.21 20.25 -65.75
CA LEU A 191 -24.92 20.28 -66.99
C LEU A 191 -25.60 21.63 -67.19
#